data_0961effad3fff7caf4ffbda34bd3a030
#
_entry.id   0961effad3fff7caf4ffbda34bd3a030
#
_cell.length_a   1.000
_cell.length_b   1.000
_cell.length_c   1.000
_cell.angle_alpha   90.00
_cell.angle_beta   90.00
_cell.angle_gamma   90.00
#
_symmetry.space_group_name_H-M   'P 1'
#
loop_
_entity.id
_entity.type
_entity.pdbx_description
1 polymer ?
#
loop_
_entity_poly.entity_id
_entity_poly.type
_entity_poly.pdbx_seq_one_letter_code
_entity_poly.pdbx_strand_id
1 'polypeptide(L)'
;MPSCEGGAIVVSKDSEGYPEQLCATEEISELACPNLYLNREINWLDFDAKVLDEATDAGLPLLEQLKFLSIFYNNLDEFFMVRVANIYRQYRSGAVSSSPDRMTPAKQLAEIRRKVLILVSRAQEHWRKRLAPQLHDKGVRLMRYADLSEKQRKFLDGYFRNEIYPILTPQAIDPGHPFPTISNTSLNFIIQLRSRDGVTRFARLKCPNNISRFVFIPRNKEAKTYASLGFNANVRDSDIILLEDLIAEYLGALFPGNTVVNAGLFRITRNTDVEIEEDEADDLLEAVKDLVEQRRFGDVVRLEIAHGTAKELSAFLTERLGMQPFQIYRVKGPLAFSELMALYGVDRPGLKESPFYGRTPSVFQEGDIYAHIQSRDVFLFHPYDSFTPVLERRKLRQITDGTLCLLRILLHILAVNGHRAF
;
A
#
# COMPACT_ATOMS: atom_id res chain seq x y z
N MET A 1 -32.90 17.38 -7.56
CA MET A 1 -32.23 18.01 -8.73
C MET A 1 -32.90 19.35 -8.97
N PRO A 2 -32.23 20.48 -8.81
CA PRO A 2 -32.79 21.75 -9.27
C PRO A 2 -32.61 21.83 -10.79
N SER A 3 -33.70 22.15 -11.48
CA SER A 3 -33.76 22.35 -12.93
C SER A 3 -33.02 23.64 -13.29
N CYS A 4 -32.11 23.58 -14.25
CA CYS A 4 -31.51 24.75 -14.88
C CYS A 4 -32.46 25.29 -15.94
N GLU A 5 -33.36 26.23 -15.57
CA GLU A 5 -33.98 27.15 -16.50
C GLU A 5 -33.28 28.48 -16.39
N GLY A 6 -32.90 29.09 -17.54
CA GLY A 6 -32.14 30.33 -17.62
C GLY A 6 -32.81 31.50 -16.89
N GLY A 7 -32.28 31.82 -15.75
CA GLY A 7 -32.71 32.89 -14.87
C GLY A 7 -31.93 32.79 -13.57
N ALA A 8 -31.56 33.90 -13.00
CA ALA A 8 -30.72 34.05 -11.83
C ALA A 8 -30.87 32.95 -10.78
N ILE A 9 -29.79 32.27 -10.48
CA ILE A 9 -29.73 31.23 -9.41
C ILE A 9 -29.87 31.95 -8.07
N VAL A 10 -30.99 31.77 -7.40
CA VAL A 10 -31.20 32.19 -6.01
C VAL A 10 -30.59 31.08 -5.14
N VAL A 11 -29.43 31.30 -4.60
CA VAL A 11 -28.82 30.43 -3.61
C VAL A 11 -29.39 30.77 -2.24
N SER A 12 -30.14 29.85 -1.65
CA SER A 12 -30.56 29.98 -0.25
C SER A 12 -29.35 29.91 0.67
N LYS A 13 -29.28 30.77 1.68
CA LYS A 13 -28.25 30.77 2.73
C LYS A 13 -28.23 29.45 3.43
N ASP A 14 -27.12 28.73 3.35
CA ASP A 14 -26.78 27.75 4.36
C ASP A 14 -25.92 28.42 5.45
N SER A 15 -25.98 27.87 6.64
CA SER A 15 -25.56 28.46 7.92
C SER A 15 -24.04 28.62 8.12
N GLU A 16 -23.23 28.58 7.07
CA GLU A 16 -21.76 28.60 7.15
C GLU A 16 -21.10 29.74 6.34
N GLY A 17 -21.71 30.93 6.33
CA GLY A 17 -20.99 32.20 6.11
C GLY A 17 -20.07 32.34 4.90
N TYR A 18 -20.42 31.83 3.72
CA TYR A 18 -19.73 32.20 2.48
C TYR A 18 -20.25 33.53 1.96
N PRO A 19 -19.38 34.45 1.50
CA PRO A 19 -19.81 35.76 1.05
C PRO A 19 -20.66 35.66 -0.23
N GLU A 20 -21.87 36.18 -0.16
CA GLU A 20 -22.89 36.24 -1.21
C GLU A 20 -22.47 37.04 -2.48
N GLN A 21 -21.27 37.64 -2.54
CA GLN A 21 -20.93 38.67 -3.51
C GLN A 21 -20.24 38.18 -4.79
N LEU A 22 -20.05 36.89 -5.02
CA LEU A 22 -19.27 36.41 -6.18
C LEU A 22 -20.11 35.90 -7.37
N CYS A 23 -21.44 35.87 -7.25
CA CYS A 23 -22.31 35.37 -8.34
C CYS A 23 -23.16 36.41 -9.06
N ALA A 24 -22.95 37.70 -8.86
CA ALA A 24 -24.01 38.66 -9.23
C ALA A 24 -23.74 39.56 -10.43
N THR A 25 -22.58 39.61 -11.11
CA THR A 25 -22.39 40.62 -12.17
C THR A 25 -21.44 40.33 -13.33
N GLU A 26 -20.98 39.08 -13.54
CA GLU A 26 -20.26 38.77 -14.78
C GLU A 26 -20.88 37.51 -15.40
N GLU A 27 -20.92 37.38 -16.71
CA GLU A 27 -21.23 36.15 -17.43
C GLU A 27 -20.22 35.06 -16.99
N ILE A 28 -20.47 34.46 -15.82
CA ILE A 28 -19.72 33.34 -15.32
C ILE A 28 -20.02 32.19 -16.30
N SER A 29 -19.05 31.75 -17.05
CA SER A 29 -19.18 30.55 -17.84
C SER A 29 -19.75 29.49 -16.90
N GLU A 30 -20.76 28.73 -17.37
CA GLU A 30 -21.37 27.61 -16.57
C GLU A 30 -20.34 26.74 -15.93
N LEU A 31 -19.15 26.59 -16.52
CA LEU A 31 -17.99 25.81 -16.05
C LEU A 31 -17.26 26.43 -14.84
N ALA A 32 -17.57 27.66 -14.43
CA ALA A 32 -16.94 28.29 -13.26
C ALA A 32 -17.62 27.96 -11.93
N CYS A 33 -18.76 27.19 -11.95
CA CYS A 33 -19.48 26.81 -10.76
C CYS A 33 -18.79 25.66 -10.01
N PRO A 34 -18.34 25.85 -8.74
CA PRO A 34 -17.64 24.80 -7.98
C PRO A 34 -18.42 23.50 -7.80
N ASN A 35 -19.75 23.59 -7.74
CA ASN A 35 -20.63 22.43 -7.54
C ASN A 35 -20.70 21.49 -8.76
N LEU A 36 -20.16 21.89 -9.91
CA LEU A 36 -20.04 21.05 -11.11
C LEU A 36 -18.82 20.14 -11.07
N TYR A 37 -17.93 20.35 -10.11
CA TYR A 37 -16.69 19.61 -10.01
C TYR A 37 -16.69 18.66 -8.82
N LEU A 38 -16.28 17.43 -9.08
CA LEU A 38 -15.96 16.47 -8.04
C LEU A 38 -14.52 16.70 -7.59
N ASN A 39 -14.28 16.68 -6.28
CA ASN A 39 -12.92 16.72 -5.77
C ASN A 39 -12.17 15.48 -6.25
N ARG A 40 -11.06 15.70 -6.95
CA ARG A 40 -10.26 14.64 -7.57
C ARG A 40 -9.78 13.60 -6.55
N GLU A 41 -9.34 14.04 -5.38
CA GLU A 41 -8.75 13.15 -4.39
C GLU A 41 -9.83 12.36 -3.63
N ILE A 42 -10.97 12.96 -3.38
CA ILE A 42 -12.11 12.28 -2.76
C ILE A 42 -12.74 11.27 -3.73
N ASN A 43 -12.84 11.64 -5.02
CA ASN A 43 -13.34 10.73 -6.07
C ASN A 43 -12.39 9.56 -6.31
N TRP A 44 -11.08 9.75 -6.12
CA TRP A 44 -10.11 8.66 -6.19
C TRP A 44 -10.37 7.59 -5.12
N LEU A 45 -10.78 7.99 -3.91
CA LEU A 45 -11.21 7.04 -2.88
C LEU A 45 -12.50 6.31 -3.25
N ASP A 46 -13.38 6.89 -4.08
CA ASP A 46 -14.55 6.18 -4.61
C ASP A 46 -14.13 5.10 -5.61
N PHE A 47 -13.08 5.35 -6.41
CA PHE A 47 -12.47 4.30 -7.23
C PHE A 47 -11.88 3.18 -6.37
N ASP A 48 -11.10 3.50 -5.33
CA ASP A 48 -10.50 2.49 -4.46
C ASP A 48 -11.58 1.71 -3.66
N ALA A 49 -12.73 2.34 -3.38
CA ALA A 49 -13.89 1.64 -2.85
C ALA A 49 -14.42 0.54 -3.79
N LYS A 50 -14.34 0.74 -5.13
CA LYS A 50 -14.69 -0.30 -6.11
C LYS A 50 -13.71 -1.46 -6.09
N VAL A 51 -12.42 -1.19 -5.91
CA VAL A 51 -11.41 -2.24 -5.70
C VAL A 51 -11.74 -3.06 -4.45
N LEU A 52 -12.19 -2.39 -3.38
CA LEU A 52 -12.63 -3.08 -2.16
C LEU A 52 -13.95 -3.85 -2.37
N ASP A 53 -14.84 -3.40 -3.26
CA ASP A 53 -16.04 -4.15 -3.63
C ASP A 53 -15.67 -5.52 -4.21
N GLU A 54 -14.68 -5.58 -5.12
CA GLU A 54 -14.14 -6.84 -5.66
C GLU A 54 -13.58 -7.74 -4.55
N ALA A 55 -12.81 -7.15 -3.60
CA ALA A 55 -12.29 -7.90 -2.46
C ALA A 55 -13.39 -8.53 -1.60
N THR A 56 -14.59 -7.96 -1.60
CA THR A 56 -15.73 -8.42 -0.78
C THR A 56 -16.75 -9.22 -1.57
N ASP A 57 -16.56 -9.40 -2.87
CA ASP A 57 -17.44 -10.20 -3.72
C ASP A 57 -17.31 -11.70 -3.38
N ALA A 58 -18.41 -12.28 -2.90
CA ALA A 58 -18.47 -13.71 -2.56
C ALA A 58 -18.43 -14.63 -3.80
N GLY A 59 -18.63 -14.10 -5.00
CA GLY A 59 -18.50 -14.83 -6.26
C GLY A 59 -17.06 -15.11 -6.66
N LEU A 60 -16.09 -14.31 -6.15
CA LEU A 60 -14.69 -14.49 -6.45
C LEU A 60 -14.04 -15.57 -5.56
N PRO A 61 -13.08 -16.35 -6.10
CA PRO A 61 -12.26 -17.26 -5.32
C PRO A 61 -11.53 -16.55 -4.17
N LEU A 62 -11.27 -17.25 -3.06
CA LEU A 62 -10.75 -16.63 -1.82
C LEU A 62 -9.39 -15.94 -1.99
N LEU A 63 -8.49 -16.47 -2.82
CA LEU A 63 -7.20 -15.84 -3.07
C LEU A 63 -7.33 -14.63 -4.01
N GLU A 64 -8.36 -14.58 -4.86
CA GLU A 64 -8.67 -13.37 -5.63
C GLU A 64 -9.20 -12.26 -4.71
N GLN A 65 -10.12 -12.59 -3.77
CA GLN A 65 -10.56 -11.63 -2.74
C GLN A 65 -9.37 -11.08 -1.95
N LEU A 66 -8.42 -11.95 -1.56
CA LEU A 66 -7.18 -11.54 -0.88
C LEU A 66 -6.33 -10.62 -1.76
N LYS A 67 -6.20 -10.94 -3.04
CA LYS A 67 -5.47 -10.13 -4.01
C LYS A 67 -6.06 -8.73 -4.10
N PHE A 68 -7.37 -8.59 -4.31
CA PHE A 68 -8.04 -7.29 -4.36
C PHE A 68 -7.95 -6.53 -3.04
N LEU A 69 -8.05 -7.23 -1.91
CA LEU A 69 -7.84 -6.61 -0.59
C LEU A 69 -6.41 -6.04 -0.46
N SER A 70 -5.41 -6.77 -0.95
CA SER A 70 -4.02 -6.31 -0.93
C SER A 70 -3.80 -5.13 -1.89
N ILE A 71 -4.44 -5.14 -3.06
CA ILE A 71 -4.43 -4.02 -4.02
C ILE A 71 -5.05 -2.77 -3.41
N PHE A 72 -6.22 -2.88 -2.74
CA PHE A 72 -6.85 -1.78 -2.02
C PHE A 72 -5.88 -1.11 -1.03
N TYR A 73 -5.18 -1.89 -0.22
CA TYR A 73 -4.23 -1.32 0.74
C TYR A 73 -2.97 -0.77 0.08
N ASN A 74 -2.50 -1.34 -1.03
CA ASN A 74 -1.39 -0.80 -1.80
C ASN A 74 -1.74 0.54 -2.43
N ASN A 75 -2.92 0.64 -3.04
CA ASN A 75 -3.46 1.88 -3.58
C ASN A 75 -3.58 2.96 -2.50
N LEU A 76 -4.08 2.56 -1.32
CA LEU A 76 -4.21 3.48 -0.19
C LEU A 76 -2.84 3.96 0.31
N ASP A 77 -1.82 3.10 0.33
CA ASP A 77 -0.45 3.49 0.69
C ASP A 77 0.10 4.54 -0.30
N GLU A 78 -0.03 4.30 -1.60
CA GLU A 78 0.39 5.23 -2.64
C GLU A 78 -0.38 6.56 -2.58
N PHE A 79 -1.68 6.50 -2.36
CA PHE A 79 -2.53 7.68 -2.17
C PHE A 79 -2.02 8.58 -1.03
N PHE A 80 -1.62 7.98 0.09
CA PHE A 80 -1.02 8.73 1.21
C PHE A 80 0.36 9.26 0.88
N MET A 81 1.19 8.48 0.19
CA MET A 81 2.56 8.85 -0.15
C MET A 81 2.65 10.07 -1.08
N VAL A 82 1.68 10.22 -2.00
CA VAL A 82 1.72 11.23 -3.05
C VAL A 82 0.63 12.29 -2.82
N ARG A 83 -0.64 11.88 -2.89
CA ARG A 83 -1.76 12.82 -2.94
C ARG A 83 -2.05 13.47 -1.59
N VAL A 84 -2.19 12.68 -0.53
CA VAL A 84 -2.42 13.22 0.83
C VAL A 84 -1.21 14.02 1.29
N ALA A 85 0.00 13.57 0.94
CA ALA A 85 1.24 14.29 1.24
C ALA A 85 1.24 15.69 0.63
N ASN A 86 0.81 15.84 -0.62
CA ASN A 86 0.69 17.14 -1.29
C ASN A 86 -0.35 18.05 -0.61
N ILE A 87 -1.56 17.52 -0.32
CA ILE A 87 -2.58 18.28 0.39
C ILE A 87 -2.08 18.70 1.79
N TYR A 88 -1.36 17.82 2.49
CA TYR A 88 -0.79 18.12 3.80
C TYR A 88 0.27 19.24 3.73
N ARG A 89 1.12 19.24 2.70
CA ARG A 89 2.07 20.33 2.42
C ARG A 89 1.34 21.67 2.20
N GLN A 90 0.28 21.68 1.38
CA GLN A 90 -0.57 22.86 1.16
C GLN A 90 -1.23 23.32 2.46
N TYR A 91 -1.73 22.42 3.28
CA TYR A 91 -2.30 22.74 4.59
C TYR A 91 -1.27 23.42 5.51
N ARG A 92 -0.05 22.90 5.57
CA ARG A 92 1.03 23.48 6.40
C ARG A 92 1.51 24.83 5.93
N SER A 93 1.55 25.08 4.62
CA SER A 93 1.96 26.35 4.03
C SER A 93 0.86 27.43 4.11
N GLY A 94 -0.35 27.07 4.55
CA GLY A 94 -1.49 27.99 4.54
C GLY A 94 -2.00 28.33 3.15
N ALA A 95 -1.68 27.51 2.14
CA ALA A 95 -2.09 27.74 0.76
C ALA A 95 -3.62 27.75 0.62
N VAL A 96 -4.13 28.70 -0.17
CA VAL A 96 -5.53 28.72 -0.57
C VAL A 96 -5.73 27.66 -1.65
N SER A 97 -6.86 26.94 -1.61
CA SER A 97 -7.16 25.90 -2.59
C SER A 97 -7.14 26.43 -4.02
N SER A 98 -6.42 25.74 -4.90
CA SER A 98 -6.46 25.95 -6.36
C SER A 98 -7.41 24.98 -7.07
N SER A 99 -8.12 24.13 -6.33
CA SER A 99 -9.03 23.13 -6.86
C SER A 99 -10.30 23.77 -7.41
N PRO A 100 -10.82 23.34 -8.58
CA PRO A 100 -12.04 23.87 -9.17
C PRO A 100 -13.27 23.80 -8.25
N ASP A 101 -13.34 22.80 -7.37
CA ASP A 101 -14.39 22.63 -6.35
C ASP A 101 -14.23 23.56 -5.13
N ARG A 102 -13.14 24.37 -5.11
CA ARG A 102 -12.79 25.34 -4.04
C ARG A 102 -12.72 24.73 -2.63
N MET A 103 -12.57 23.42 -2.51
CA MET A 103 -12.41 22.77 -1.21
C MET A 103 -11.03 23.09 -0.61
N THR A 104 -11.01 23.62 0.61
CA THR A 104 -9.74 23.96 1.29
C THR A 104 -8.94 22.69 1.65
N PRO A 105 -7.59 22.75 1.74
CA PRO A 105 -6.78 21.60 2.14
C PRO A 105 -7.20 20.97 3.47
N ALA A 106 -7.58 21.76 4.46
CA ALA A 106 -8.10 21.28 5.74
C ALA A 106 -9.39 20.46 5.58
N LYS A 107 -10.32 20.94 4.77
CA LYS A 107 -11.60 20.28 4.46
C LYS A 107 -11.36 18.96 3.69
N GLN A 108 -10.43 18.98 2.72
CA GLN A 108 -10.03 17.79 1.98
C GLN A 108 -9.44 16.71 2.92
N LEU A 109 -8.50 17.06 3.80
CA LEU A 109 -7.90 16.14 4.76
C LEU A 109 -8.95 15.54 5.72
N ALA A 110 -9.91 16.36 6.19
CA ALA A 110 -10.98 15.87 7.05
C ALA A 110 -11.89 14.86 6.33
N GLU A 111 -12.30 15.16 5.09
CA GLU A 111 -13.16 14.28 4.30
C GLU A 111 -12.44 13.00 3.85
N ILE A 112 -11.18 13.11 3.44
CA ILE A 112 -10.32 11.95 3.15
C ILE A 112 -10.26 11.04 4.39
N ARG A 113 -9.97 11.61 5.58
CA ARG A 113 -9.93 10.81 6.81
C ARG A 113 -11.25 10.10 7.06
N ARG A 114 -12.38 10.80 6.94
CA ARG A 114 -13.70 10.22 7.14
C ARG A 114 -13.94 9.02 6.22
N LYS A 115 -13.70 9.17 4.91
CA LYS A 115 -13.83 8.10 3.92
C LYS A 115 -12.86 6.93 4.19
N VAL A 116 -11.61 7.22 4.41
CA VAL A 116 -10.58 6.19 4.68
C VAL A 116 -10.95 5.36 5.91
N LEU A 117 -11.41 5.97 7.00
CA LEU A 117 -11.84 5.23 8.19
C LEU A 117 -12.99 4.26 7.90
N ILE A 118 -13.95 4.65 7.06
CA ILE A 118 -15.06 3.79 6.65
C ILE A 118 -14.55 2.62 5.82
N LEU A 119 -13.74 2.89 4.78
CA LEU A 119 -13.22 1.87 3.87
C LEU A 119 -12.30 0.87 4.61
N VAL A 120 -11.37 1.38 5.42
CA VAL A 120 -10.45 0.55 6.21
C VAL A 120 -11.22 -0.30 7.24
N SER A 121 -12.26 0.27 7.90
CA SER A 121 -13.09 -0.51 8.82
C SER A 121 -13.81 -1.67 8.11
N ARG A 122 -14.37 -1.42 6.92
CA ARG A 122 -15.02 -2.43 6.08
C ARG A 122 -14.03 -3.52 5.65
N ALA A 123 -12.85 -3.14 5.19
CA ALA A 123 -11.77 -4.04 4.78
C ALA A 123 -11.31 -4.95 5.94
N GLN A 124 -11.07 -4.36 7.12
CA GLN A 124 -10.66 -5.10 8.33
C GLN A 124 -11.75 -6.04 8.84
N GLU A 125 -13.02 -5.63 8.75
CA GLU A 125 -14.14 -6.47 9.14
C GLU A 125 -14.29 -7.66 8.20
N HIS A 126 -14.20 -7.45 6.87
CA HIS A 126 -14.22 -8.51 5.87
C HIS A 126 -13.08 -9.51 6.11
N TRP A 127 -11.84 -9.04 6.25
CA TRP A 127 -10.69 -9.88 6.56
C TRP A 127 -10.95 -10.75 7.79
N ARG A 128 -11.27 -10.13 8.91
CA ARG A 128 -11.36 -10.81 10.20
C ARG A 128 -12.54 -11.76 10.33
N LYS A 129 -13.72 -11.35 9.79
CA LYS A 129 -14.97 -12.12 9.98
C LYS A 129 -15.23 -13.14 8.88
N ARG A 130 -14.65 -12.96 7.70
CA ARG A 130 -14.95 -13.79 6.53
C ARG A 130 -13.72 -14.39 5.88
N LEU A 131 -12.82 -13.57 5.33
CA LEU A 131 -11.77 -14.04 4.46
C LEU A 131 -10.74 -14.90 5.20
N ALA A 132 -10.19 -14.45 6.33
CA ALA A 132 -9.20 -15.21 7.09
C ALA A 132 -9.75 -16.55 7.62
N PRO A 133 -10.98 -16.63 8.20
CA PRO A 133 -11.58 -17.91 8.58
C PRO A 133 -11.77 -18.87 7.41
N GLN A 134 -12.29 -18.38 6.27
CA GLN A 134 -12.51 -19.22 5.10
C GLN A 134 -11.20 -19.71 4.48
N LEU A 135 -10.16 -18.88 4.43
CA LEU A 135 -8.81 -19.30 4.01
C LEU A 135 -8.26 -20.38 4.94
N HIS A 136 -8.44 -20.21 6.25
CA HIS A 136 -8.05 -21.21 7.25
C HIS A 136 -8.73 -22.56 6.97
N ASP A 137 -10.05 -22.60 6.75
CA ASP A 137 -10.83 -23.80 6.47
C ASP A 137 -10.39 -24.48 5.15
N LYS A 138 -9.93 -23.69 4.18
CA LYS A 138 -9.38 -24.18 2.91
C LYS A 138 -7.90 -24.53 2.98
N GLY A 139 -7.30 -24.52 4.18
CA GLY A 139 -5.94 -24.99 4.44
C GLY A 139 -4.85 -23.91 4.28
N VAL A 140 -5.21 -22.64 4.02
CA VAL A 140 -4.32 -21.48 4.10
C VAL A 140 -4.46 -20.88 5.50
N ARG A 141 -3.71 -21.43 6.46
CA ARG A 141 -3.92 -21.16 7.89
C ARG A 141 -2.90 -20.17 8.43
N LEU A 142 -3.35 -18.91 8.62
CA LEU A 142 -2.60 -17.92 9.36
C LEU A 142 -2.85 -18.12 10.85
N MET A 143 -1.82 -18.59 11.57
CA MET A 143 -1.90 -18.96 12.98
C MET A 143 -1.39 -17.83 13.88
N ARG A 144 -2.01 -17.68 15.05
CA ARG A 144 -1.40 -16.90 16.14
C ARG A 144 -0.48 -17.82 16.96
N TYR A 145 0.56 -17.28 17.55
CA TYR A 145 1.50 -18.08 18.36
C TYR A 145 0.78 -18.86 19.48
N ALA A 146 -0.23 -18.28 20.10
CA ALA A 146 -1.00 -18.92 21.16
C ALA A 146 -1.75 -20.19 20.70
N ASP A 147 -2.14 -20.26 19.41
CA ASP A 147 -2.90 -21.36 18.84
C ASP A 147 -2.02 -22.53 18.34
N LEU A 148 -0.68 -22.37 18.42
CA LEU A 148 0.28 -23.37 17.98
C LEU A 148 0.46 -24.50 19.00
N SER A 149 0.65 -25.72 18.48
CA SER A 149 1.03 -26.88 19.28
C SER A 149 2.44 -26.73 19.86
N GLU A 150 2.76 -27.47 20.93
CA GLU A 150 4.07 -27.47 21.55
C GLU A 150 5.20 -27.84 20.55
N LYS A 151 4.95 -28.78 19.64
CA LYS A 151 5.91 -29.17 18.60
C LYS A 151 6.20 -28.01 17.64
N GLN A 152 5.18 -27.28 17.25
CA GLN A 152 5.32 -26.11 16.36
C GLN A 152 6.06 -24.98 17.09
N ARG A 153 5.77 -24.74 18.35
CA ARG A 153 6.49 -23.74 19.16
C ARG A 153 7.97 -24.11 19.31
N LYS A 154 8.29 -25.37 19.56
CA LYS A 154 9.68 -25.85 19.64
C LYS A 154 10.43 -25.70 18.31
N PHE A 155 9.75 -25.92 17.18
CA PHE A 155 10.31 -25.65 15.85
C PHE A 155 10.63 -24.17 15.68
N LEU A 156 9.68 -23.28 16.03
CA LEU A 156 9.83 -21.85 15.94
C LEU A 156 10.88 -21.28 16.90
N ASP A 157 11.05 -21.86 18.09
CA ASP A 157 12.12 -21.49 19.02
C ASP A 157 13.50 -21.70 18.39
N GLY A 158 13.72 -22.84 17.75
CA GLY A 158 14.96 -23.11 17.02
C GLY A 158 15.14 -22.16 15.83
N TYR A 159 14.09 -21.93 15.04
CA TYR A 159 14.12 -21.01 13.91
C TYR A 159 14.39 -19.57 14.34
N PHE A 160 13.70 -19.11 15.39
CA PHE A 160 13.91 -17.77 15.93
C PHE A 160 15.36 -17.55 16.37
N ARG A 161 15.92 -18.48 17.17
CA ARG A 161 17.28 -18.34 17.71
C ARG A 161 18.36 -18.36 16.63
N ASN A 162 18.19 -19.19 15.61
CA ASN A 162 19.23 -19.41 14.60
C ASN A 162 19.15 -18.42 13.45
N GLU A 163 17.95 -18.03 13.02
CA GLU A 163 17.75 -17.27 11.78
C GLU A 163 17.27 -15.82 12.03
N ILE A 164 16.41 -15.62 13.05
CA ILE A 164 15.79 -14.30 13.26
C ILE A 164 16.57 -13.48 14.28
N TYR A 165 16.87 -14.06 15.44
CA TYR A 165 17.53 -13.35 16.54
C TYR A 165 18.84 -12.65 16.12
N PRO A 166 19.75 -13.27 15.33
CA PRO A 166 21.01 -12.64 14.95
C PRO A 166 20.89 -11.41 14.08
N ILE A 167 19.77 -11.23 13.36
CA ILE A 167 19.55 -10.11 12.45
C ILE A 167 18.71 -8.98 13.08
N LEU A 168 18.18 -9.20 14.30
CA LEU A 168 17.41 -8.19 15.00
C LEU A 168 18.34 -7.15 15.65
N THR A 169 18.04 -5.88 15.42
CA THR A 169 18.81 -4.75 15.95
C THR A 169 17.90 -3.82 16.77
N PRO A 170 17.66 -4.12 18.06
CA PRO A 170 16.93 -3.22 18.93
C PRO A 170 17.67 -1.89 19.10
N GLN A 171 16.94 -0.79 19.10
CA GLN A 171 17.47 0.56 19.27
C GLN A 171 16.86 1.18 20.50
N ALA A 172 17.69 1.57 21.48
CA ALA A 172 17.24 2.32 22.63
C ALA A 172 16.85 3.75 22.23
N ILE A 173 15.87 4.30 22.93
CA ILE A 173 15.39 5.67 22.77
C ILE A 173 15.50 6.35 24.13
N ASP A 174 16.49 7.21 24.32
CA ASP A 174 16.75 7.97 25.51
C ASP A 174 17.30 9.37 25.15
N PRO A 175 17.56 10.26 26.12
CA PRO A 175 18.09 11.60 25.82
C PRO A 175 19.41 11.59 25.04
N GLY A 176 20.24 10.56 25.17
CA GLY A 176 21.50 10.39 24.43
C GLY A 176 21.33 9.75 23.05
N HIS A 177 20.17 9.13 22.82
CA HIS A 177 19.82 8.44 21.57
C HIS A 177 18.46 8.94 21.09
N PRO A 178 18.42 9.94 20.20
CA PRO A 178 17.17 10.51 19.70
C PRO A 178 16.33 9.48 18.96
N PHE A 179 15.05 9.78 18.76
CA PHE A 179 14.13 8.88 18.07
C PHE A 179 14.66 8.54 16.66
N PRO A 180 14.88 7.26 16.37
CA PRO A 180 15.53 6.86 15.12
C PRO A 180 14.65 7.14 13.91
N THR A 181 15.27 7.41 12.78
CA THR A 181 14.56 7.54 11.50
C THR A 181 13.87 6.23 11.13
N ILE A 182 12.57 6.32 10.90
CA ILE A 182 11.74 5.19 10.49
C ILE A 182 11.68 5.15 8.96
N SER A 183 12.00 4.01 8.38
CA SER A 183 11.87 3.81 6.92
C SER A 183 10.40 3.81 6.51
N ASN A 184 10.11 4.35 5.32
CA ASN A 184 8.75 4.38 4.78
C ASN A 184 8.13 2.96 4.74
N THR A 185 6.87 2.85 5.13
CA THR A 185 6.04 1.63 5.16
C THR A 185 6.58 0.45 5.98
N SER A 186 7.75 0.56 6.60
CA SER A 186 8.34 -0.54 7.39
C SER A 186 7.55 -0.81 8.67
N LEU A 187 7.43 -2.10 9.01
CA LEU A 187 6.87 -2.56 10.28
C LEU A 187 7.89 -2.38 11.41
N ASN A 188 7.43 -1.85 12.54
CA ASN A 188 8.27 -1.60 13.70
C ASN A 188 7.51 -1.90 14.98
N PHE A 189 8.24 -2.35 15.99
CA PHE A 189 7.77 -2.33 17.37
C PHE A 189 8.22 -1.06 18.08
N ILE A 190 7.33 -0.48 18.85
CA ILE A 190 7.66 0.41 19.97
C ILE A 190 7.49 -0.38 21.26
N ILE A 191 8.51 -0.35 22.11
CA ILE A 191 8.60 -1.22 23.28
C ILE A 191 8.87 -0.35 24.51
N GLN A 192 8.07 -0.54 25.54
CA GLN A 192 8.26 0.06 26.85
C GLN A 192 8.96 -0.94 27.76
N LEU A 193 10.10 -0.55 28.26
CA LEU A 193 10.96 -1.36 29.11
C LEU A 193 10.98 -0.78 30.53
N ARG A 194 11.04 -1.65 31.50
CA ARG A 194 11.35 -1.30 32.90
C ARG A 194 12.70 -1.89 33.26
N SER A 195 13.64 -1.03 33.57
CA SER A 195 14.96 -1.41 34.03
C SER A 195 14.92 -1.90 35.50
N ARG A 196 15.98 -2.58 35.96
CA ARG A 196 16.10 -3.08 37.35
C ARG A 196 16.06 -1.97 38.38
N ASP A 197 16.50 -0.77 38.05
CA ASP A 197 16.45 0.45 38.83
C ASP A 197 15.04 1.10 38.87
N GLY A 198 14.04 0.49 38.20
CA GLY A 198 12.67 1.00 38.13
C GLY A 198 12.44 2.05 37.06
N VAL A 199 13.48 2.47 36.33
CA VAL A 199 13.36 3.51 35.29
C VAL A 199 12.65 2.96 34.08
N THR A 200 11.69 3.73 33.56
CA THR A 200 11.00 3.42 32.29
C THR A 200 11.85 3.91 31.12
N ARG A 201 12.09 3.01 30.16
CA ARG A 201 12.82 3.29 28.91
C ARG A 201 12.00 2.85 27.72
N PHE A 202 12.31 3.40 26.55
CA PHE A 202 11.68 3.02 25.32
C PHE A 202 12.71 2.44 24.37
N ALA A 203 12.29 1.51 23.53
CA ALA A 203 13.10 0.96 22.45
C ALA A 203 12.26 0.82 21.18
N ARG A 204 12.92 0.90 20.07
CA ARG A 204 12.35 0.59 18.76
C ARG A 204 13.02 -0.68 18.21
N LEU A 205 12.24 -1.55 17.61
CA LEU A 205 12.72 -2.71 16.88
C LEU A 205 12.07 -2.73 15.49
N LYS A 206 12.89 -2.69 14.44
CA LYS A 206 12.39 -2.85 13.06
C LYS A 206 12.18 -4.33 12.78
N CYS A 207 11.04 -4.71 12.20
CA CYS A 207 10.87 -6.03 11.61
C CYS A 207 11.76 -6.14 10.37
N PRO A 208 12.59 -7.19 10.26
CA PRO A 208 13.45 -7.41 9.11
C PRO A 208 12.62 -7.56 7.83
N ASN A 209 13.10 -6.98 6.74
CA ASN A 209 12.50 -7.10 5.41
C ASN A 209 13.38 -7.88 4.41
N ASN A 210 14.52 -8.38 4.87
CA ASN A 210 15.44 -9.23 4.11
C ASN A 210 15.14 -10.73 4.26
N ILE A 211 14.15 -11.07 5.08
CA ILE A 211 13.60 -12.43 5.25
C ILE A 211 12.10 -12.39 4.99
N SER A 212 11.51 -13.56 4.73
CA SER A 212 10.06 -13.66 4.51
C SER A 212 9.27 -13.24 5.75
N ARG A 213 8.27 -12.38 5.55
CA ARG A 213 7.29 -12.05 6.59
C ARG A 213 6.42 -13.26 7.00
N PHE A 214 6.27 -14.23 6.08
CA PHE A 214 5.47 -15.44 6.28
C PHE A 214 6.38 -16.59 6.67
N VAL A 215 6.29 -17.03 7.91
CA VAL A 215 7.05 -18.17 8.42
C VAL A 215 6.19 -19.42 8.31
N PHE A 216 6.63 -20.37 7.49
CA PHE A 216 5.93 -21.63 7.25
C PHE A 216 6.31 -22.65 8.30
N ILE A 217 5.31 -23.24 8.96
CA ILE A 217 5.46 -24.21 10.04
C ILE A 217 5.01 -25.56 9.50
N PRO A 218 5.90 -26.56 9.35
CA PRO A 218 5.54 -27.89 8.87
C PRO A 218 4.53 -28.58 9.78
N ARG A 219 3.49 -29.19 9.20
CA ARG A 219 2.54 -30.07 9.93
C ARG A 219 3.09 -31.46 10.15
N ASN A 220 3.92 -31.97 9.23
CA ASN A 220 4.47 -33.30 9.24
C ASN A 220 5.95 -33.35 9.64
N LYS A 221 6.39 -34.49 10.22
CA LYS A 221 7.73 -34.65 10.81
C LYS A 221 8.91 -34.58 9.82
N GLU A 222 8.68 -34.76 8.53
CA GLU A 222 9.74 -34.90 7.52
C GLU A 222 10.31 -33.61 6.99
N ALA A 223 9.69 -32.49 7.30
CA ALA A 223 10.05 -31.18 6.78
C ALA A 223 11.10 -30.45 7.66
N LYS A 224 12.35 -30.95 7.66
CA LYS A 224 13.45 -30.32 8.43
C LYS A 224 14.00 -29.01 7.83
N THR A 225 13.53 -28.57 6.65
CA THR A 225 14.25 -27.57 5.84
C THR A 225 13.39 -26.44 5.27
N TYR A 226 12.21 -26.14 5.81
CA TYR A 226 11.25 -25.25 5.12
C TYR A 226 11.27 -23.77 5.52
N ALA A 227 11.96 -23.39 6.57
CA ALA A 227 11.90 -22.01 7.07
C ALA A 227 12.64 -21.01 6.17
N SER A 228 13.64 -21.45 5.42
CA SER A 228 14.42 -20.63 4.46
C SER A 228 13.97 -20.74 3.01
N LEU A 229 13.05 -21.66 2.70
CA LEU A 229 12.51 -21.83 1.36
C LEU A 229 11.34 -20.83 1.19
N GLY A 230 11.52 -19.78 0.39
CA GLY A 230 10.46 -18.86 0.01
C GLY A 230 9.19 -19.59 -0.50
N PHE A 231 8.19 -18.85 -0.97
CA PHE A 231 6.84 -19.31 -1.39
C PHE A 231 6.77 -20.58 -2.28
N ASN A 232 7.89 -21.08 -2.78
CA ASN A 232 7.99 -22.27 -3.65
C ASN A 232 8.03 -23.62 -2.89
N ALA A 233 8.10 -23.64 -1.57
CA ALA A 233 8.06 -24.88 -0.80
C ALA A 233 6.61 -25.32 -0.55
N ASN A 234 6.37 -26.63 -0.54
CA ASN A 234 5.06 -27.28 -0.37
C ASN A 234 4.21 -26.72 0.77
N VAL A 235 3.58 -25.57 0.52
CA VAL A 235 2.70 -24.84 1.45
C VAL A 235 1.44 -25.65 1.80
N ARG A 236 1.15 -26.72 1.04
CA ARG A 236 -0.04 -27.58 1.24
C ARG A 236 -0.13 -28.16 2.64
N ASP A 237 1.01 -28.44 3.27
CA ASP A 237 1.10 -29.10 4.57
C ASP A 237 1.76 -28.22 5.65
N SER A 238 1.68 -26.92 5.49
CA SER A 238 2.24 -25.96 6.45
C SER A 238 1.16 -25.06 7.03
N ASP A 239 1.34 -24.68 8.27
CA ASP A 239 0.69 -23.53 8.89
C ASP A 239 1.59 -22.31 8.70
N ILE A 240 1.04 -21.12 8.81
CA ILE A 240 1.74 -19.87 8.57
C ILE A 240 1.64 -19.01 9.82
N ILE A 241 2.75 -18.41 10.26
CA ILE A 241 2.73 -17.34 11.26
C ILE A 241 3.40 -16.10 10.67
N LEU A 242 2.90 -14.91 11.03
CA LEU A 242 3.55 -13.67 10.65
C LEU A 242 4.83 -13.48 11.46
N LEU A 243 5.86 -12.96 10.82
CA LEU A 243 7.17 -12.72 11.44
C LEU A 243 7.06 -11.81 12.66
N GLU A 244 6.22 -10.76 12.56
CA GLU A 244 5.96 -9.86 13.67
C GLU A 244 5.29 -10.56 14.85
N ASP A 245 4.38 -11.50 14.64
CA ASP A 245 3.75 -12.25 15.72
C ASP A 245 4.76 -13.19 16.41
N LEU A 246 5.68 -13.76 15.62
CA LEU A 246 6.77 -14.56 16.16
C LEU A 246 7.75 -13.70 16.95
N ILE A 247 8.17 -12.55 16.43
CA ILE A 247 9.07 -11.61 17.13
C ILE A 247 8.44 -11.12 18.43
N ALA A 248 7.14 -10.82 18.43
CA ALA A 248 6.42 -10.35 19.62
C ALA A 248 6.56 -11.30 20.81
N GLU A 249 6.55 -12.60 20.57
CA GLU A 249 6.69 -13.63 21.62
C GLU A 249 8.08 -13.63 22.24
N TYR A 250 9.11 -13.30 21.48
CA TYR A 250 10.50 -13.35 21.94
C TYR A 250 11.08 -11.95 22.29
N LEU A 251 10.27 -10.91 22.37
CA LEU A 251 10.75 -9.56 22.70
C LEU A 251 11.54 -9.51 24.02
N GLY A 252 11.13 -10.28 25.02
CA GLY A 252 11.83 -10.35 26.31
C GLY A 252 13.28 -10.82 26.20
N ALA A 253 13.58 -11.70 25.26
CA ALA A 253 14.93 -12.21 25.04
C ALA A 253 15.89 -11.18 24.43
N LEU A 254 15.35 -10.13 23.77
CA LEU A 254 16.14 -9.09 23.13
C LEU A 254 16.62 -8.00 24.10
N PHE A 255 16.08 -7.95 25.32
CA PHE A 255 16.38 -6.90 26.30
C PHE A 255 16.86 -7.49 27.65
N PRO A 256 18.03 -8.13 27.69
CA PRO A 256 18.53 -8.73 28.93
C PRO A 256 18.66 -7.67 30.03
N GLY A 257 18.17 -8.02 31.22
CA GLY A 257 18.20 -7.11 32.38
C GLY A 257 17.07 -6.08 32.46
N ASN A 258 16.18 -6.02 31.46
CA ASN A 258 14.97 -5.20 31.45
C ASN A 258 13.73 -6.08 31.35
N THR A 259 12.60 -5.59 31.85
CA THR A 259 11.29 -6.23 31.68
C THR A 259 10.51 -5.49 30.61
N VAL A 260 10.01 -6.21 29.61
CA VAL A 260 9.08 -5.66 28.64
C VAL A 260 7.74 -5.44 29.33
N VAL A 261 7.31 -4.17 29.48
CA VAL A 261 6.05 -3.79 30.11
C VAL A 261 4.92 -3.78 29.09
N ASN A 262 5.16 -3.10 27.97
CA ASN A 262 4.23 -3.00 26.85
C ASN A 262 5.00 -3.04 25.53
N ALA A 263 4.36 -3.56 24.50
CA ALA A 263 4.85 -3.48 23.13
C ALA A 263 3.69 -3.19 22.18
N GLY A 264 3.97 -2.50 21.07
CA GLY A 264 2.98 -2.22 20.05
C GLY A 264 3.61 -2.16 18.67
N LEU A 265 2.95 -2.72 17.68
CA LEU A 265 3.32 -2.60 16.29
C LEU A 265 2.84 -1.27 15.73
N PHE A 266 3.68 -0.65 14.93
CA PHE A 266 3.35 0.56 14.20
C PHE A 266 4.05 0.60 12.84
N ARG A 267 3.53 1.43 11.97
CA ARG A 267 4.03 1.70 10.64
C ARG A 267 3.80 3.17 10.30
N ILE A 268 4.70 3.77 9.55
CA ILE A 268 4.51 5.13 9.04
C ILE A 268 4.46 5.13 7.52
N THR A 269 3.76 6.11 6.96
CA THR A 269 3.83 6.45 5.54
C THR A 269 4.44 7.84 5.40
N ARG A 270 5.46 7.96 4.53
CA ARG A 270 6.16 9.22 4.23
C ARG A 270 5.73 9.78 2.88
N ASN A 271 5.89 11.07 2.72
CA ASN A 271 5.85 11.71 1.42
C ASN A 271 6.97 11.13 0.53
N THR A 272 6.62 10.70 -0.67
CA THR A 272 7.57 10.25 -1.70
C THR A 272 7.53 11.14 -2.94
N ASP A 273 6.66 12.14 -2.95
CA ASP A 273 6.55 13.13 -4.02
C ASP A 273 7.60 14.21 -3.78
N VAL A 274 8.72 14.07 -4.45
CA VAL A 274 9.82 15.03 -4.41
C VAL A 274 9.81 15.80 -5.72
N GLU A 275 9.60 17.11 -5.64
CA GLU A 275 9.73 18.00 -6.78
C GLU A 275 11.23 18.13 -7.12
N ILE A 276 11.56 17.86 -8.37
CA ILE A 276 12.87 18.12 -8.93
C ILE A 276 12.82 19.54 -9.47
N GLU A 277 13.60 20.42 -8.94
CA GLU A 277 13.92 21.68 -9.61
C GLU A 277 14.93 21.34 -10.71
N GLU A 278 14.42 21.07 -11.93
CA GLU A 278 15.21 20.64 -13.08
C GLU A 278 16.26 21.69 -13.51
N ASP A 279 16.09 22.94 -13.09
CA ASP A 279 16.92 24.07 -13.48
C ASP A 279 18.28 24.14 -12.72
N GLU A 280 18.50 23.35 -11.67
CA GLU A 280 19.72 23.40 -10.85
C GLU A 280 20.62 22.15 -10.96
N ALA A 281 20.26 21.15 -11.75
CA ALA A 281 21.00 19.89 -11.80
C ALA A 281 22.07 19.88 -12.89
N ASP A 282 23.25 20.37 -12.58
CA ASP A 282 24.46 20.21 -13.43
C ASP A 282 24.92 18.75 -13.54
N ASP A 283 24.53 17.87 -12.62
CA ASP A 283 24.80 16.42 -12.61
C ASP A 283 23.56 15.58 -12.27
N LEU A 284 23.03 14.87 -13.27
CA LEU A 284 21.88 13.97 -13.14
C LEU A 284 22.09 12.88 -12.06
N LEU A 285 23.34 12.41 -11.85
CA LEU A 285 23.66 11.41 -10.86
C LEU A 285 23.54 11.95 -9.43
N GLU A 286 23.96 13.18 -9.22
CA GLU A 286 23.89 13.88 -7.93
C GLU A 286 22.42 14.22 -7.61
N ALA A 287 21.68 14.72 -8.58
CA ALA A 287 20.23 14.95 -8.45
C ALA A 287 19.46 13.67 -8.11
N VAL A 288 19.80 12.53 -8.72
CA VAL A 288 19.17 11.23 -8.40
C VAL A 288 19.55 10.77 -6.98
N LYS A 289 20.78 10.99 -6.52
CA LYS A 289 21.18 10.67 -5.13
C LYS A 289 20.40 11.51 -4.13
N ASP A 290 20.30 12.80 -4.36
CA ASP A 290 19.56 13.72 -3.50
C ASP A 290 18.07 13.37 -3.46
N LEU A 291 17.49 13.00 -4.60
CA LEU A 291 16.13 12.46 -4.69
C LEU A 291 15.93 11.22 -3.82
N VAL A 292 16.85 10.27 -3.88
CA VAL A 292 16.77 9.04 -3.07
C VAL A 292 16.87 9.38 -1.59
N GLU A 293 17.73 10.33 -1.20
CA GLU A 293 17.83 10.79 0.18
C GLU A 293 16.59 11.54 0.64
N GLN A 294 16.07 12.47 -0.14
CA GLN A 294 14.85 13.22 0.16
C GLN A 294 13.63 12.30 0.30
N ARG A 295 13.50 11.25 -0.54
CA ARG A 295 12.46 10.21 -0.38
C ARG A 295 12.59 9.45 0.94
N ARG A 296 13.81 9.24 1.44
CA ARG A 296 14.04 8.57 2.74
C ARG A 296 13.63 9.44 3.93
N PHE A 297 13.69 10.77 3.79
CA PHE A 297 13.46 11.74 4.87
C PHE A 297 12.19 12.58 4.69
N GLY A 298 11.36 12.30 3.69
CA GLY A 298 10.09 12.98 3.48
C GLY A 298 9.22 13.02 4.74
N ASP A 299 8.38 14.04 4.85
CA ASP A 299 7.47 14.23 5.99
C ASP A 299 6.61 13.00 6.24
N VAL A 300 6.37 12.68 7.52
CA VAL A 300 5.44 11.61 7.89
C VAL A 300 4.01 12.10 7.69
N VAL A 301 3.26 11.42 6.83
CA VAL A 301 1.87 11.80 6.50
C VAL A 301 0.84 10.91 7.17
N ARG A 302 1.20 9.67 7.54
CA ARG A 302 0.30 8.74 8.22
C ARG A 302 1.07 7.90 9.23
N LEU A 303 0.47 7.71 10.41
CA LEU A 303 0.89 6.78 11.44
C LEU A 303 -0.18 5.71 11.63
N GLU A 304 0.14 4.47 11.36
CA GLU A 304 -0.70 3.30 11.63
C GLU A 304 -0.19 2.59 12.89
N ILE A 305 -1.10 2.33 13.82
CA ILE A 305 -0.80 1.69 15.10
C ILE A 305 -1.71 0.48 15.26
N ALA A 306 -1.17 -0.67 15.64
CA ALA A 306 -1.95 -1.86 15.91
C ALA A 306 -2.99 -1.60 17.03
N HIS A 307 -4.21 -2.07 16.80
CA HIS A 307 -5.26 -1.97 17.80
C HIS A 307 -4.87 -2.74 19.08
N GLY A 308 -5.05 -2.13 20.23
CA GLY A 308 -4.62 -2.73 21.50
C GLY A 308 -3.26 -2.24 21.99
N THR A 309 -2.50 -1.50 21.18
CA THR A 309 -1.29 -0.81 21.65
C THR A 309 -1.64 0.14 22.80
N ALA A 310 -0.88 0.07 23.90
CA ALA A 310 -1.08 0.88 25.09
C ALA A 310 -1.13 2.38 24.75
N LYS A 311 -1.94 3.13 25.50
CA LYS A 311 -2.14 4.57 25.24
C LYS A 311 -0.83 5.35 25.39
N GLU A 312 0.01 4.96 26.35
CA GLU A 312 1.31 5.56 26.62
C GLU A 312 2.26 5.43 25.41
N LEU A 313 2.30 4.24 24.79
CA LEU A 313 3.10 4.00 23.58
C LEU A 313 2.58 4.80 22.39
N SER A 314 1.25 4.87 22.24
CA SER A 314 0.63 5.66 21.18
C SER A 314 0.90 7.15 21.36
N ALA A 315 0.81 7.67 22.59
CA ALA A 315 1.11 9.07 22.89
C ALA A 315 2.59 9.39 22.63
N PHE A 316 3.49 8.52 23.08
CA PHE A 316 4.92 8.64 22.83
C PHE A 316 5.25 8.71 21.32
N LEU A 317 4.68 7.81 20.49
CA LEU A 317 4.87 7.84 19.05
C LEU A 317 4.33 9.13 18.42
N THR A 318 3.13 9.55 18.86
CA THR A 318 2.49 10.77 18.35
C THR A 318 3.35 12.01 18.60
N GLU A 319 3.86 12.12 19.82
CA GLU A 319 4.74 13.23 20.23
C GLU A 319 6.07 13.22 19.46
N ARG A 320 6.75 12.06 19.44
CA ARG A 320 8.08 11.92 18.81
C ARG A 320 8.07 12.11 17.30
N LEU A 321 6.97 11.76 16.64
CA LEU A 321 6.78 11.93 15.20
C LEU A 321 6.10 13.27 14.84
N GLY A 322 5.69 14.08 15.82
CA GLY A 322 5.00 15.36 15.61
C GLY A 322 3.65 15.20 14.90
N MET A 323 2.92 14.09 15.16
CA MET A 323 1.72 13.74 14.40
C MET A 323 0.49 14.46 14.92
N GLN A 324 -0.33 14.93 13.98
CA GLN A 324 -1.65 15.48 14.28
C GLN A 324 -2.68 14.34 14.42
N PRO A 325 -3.77 14.52 15.19
CA PRO A 325 -4.78 13.48 15.42
C PRO A 325 -5.37 12.89 14.13
N PHE A 326 -5.49 13.68 13.07
CA PHE A 326 -6.05 13.23 11.80
C PHE A 326 -5.10 12.33 11.00
N GLN A 327 -3.82 12.27 11.34
CA GLN A 327 -2.82 11.44 10.69
C GLN A 327 -2.67 10.04 11.34
N ILE A 328 -3.38 9.79 12.46
CA ILE A 328 -3.21 8.56 13.25
C ILE A 328 -4.36 7.60 12.96
N TYR A 329 -4.02 6.37 12.56
CA TYR A 329 -4.96 5.31 12.21
C TYR A 329 -4.72 4.07 13.07
N ARG A 330 -5.77 3.58 13.74
CA ARG A 330 -5.71 2.34 14.53
C ARG A 330 -6.23 1.18 13.70
N VAL A 331 -5.39 0.16 13.51
CA VAL A 331 -5.65 -0.98 12.62
C VAL A 331 -6.03 -2.20 13.43
N LYS A 332 -7.16 -2.84 13.08
CA LYS A 332 -7.64 -4.11 13.66
C LYS A 332 -7.25 -5.25 12.73
N GLY A 333 -6.20 -5.97 13.04
CA GLY A 333 -5.65 -7.04 12.22
C GLY A 333 -4.19 -6.77 11.87
N PRO A 334 -3.62 -7.48 10.89
CA PRO A 334 -2.25 -7.24 10.47
C PRO A 334 -2.05 -5.81 9.98
N LEU A 335 -0.93 -5.18 10.33
CA LEU A 335 -0.48 -3.98 9.63
C LEU A 335 0.09 -4.37 8.26
N ALA A 336 0.33 -3.39 7.39
CA ALA A 336 0.86 -3.64 6.04
C ALA A 336 0.10 -4.74 5.28
N PHE A 337 -1.22 -4.59 5.17
CA PHE A 337 -2.09 -5.54 4.46
C PHE A 337 -1.68 -5.76 3.00
N SER A 338 -1.09 -4.77 2.34
CA SER A 338 -0.58 -4.89 0.97
C SER A 338 0.40 -6.05 0.81
N GLU A 339 1.18 -6.37 1.84
CA GLU A 339 2.13 -7.49 1.81
C GLU A 339 1.45 -8.87 1.87
N LEU A 340 0.16 -8.96 2.25
CA LEU A 340 -0.60 -10.21 2.19
C LEU A 340 -0.77 -10.71 0.76
N MET A 341 -0.51 -9.88 -0.24
CA MET A 341 -0.40 -10.27 -1.65
C MET A 341 0.51 -11.49 -1.84
N ALA A 342 1.55 -11.62 -1.03
CA ALA A 342 2.46 -12.75 -1.12
C ALA A 342 1.77 -14.11 -0.88
N LEU A 343 0.68 -14.17 -0.10
CA LEU A 343 -0.11 -15.39 0.09
C LEU A 343 -0.83 -15.84 -1.19
N TYR A 344 -1.00 -14.95 -2.17
CA TYR A 344 -1.50 -15.35 -3.48
C TYR A 344 -0.56 -16.33 -4.19
N GLY A 345 0.74 -16.34 -3.85
CA GLY A 345 1.73 -17.31 -4.34
C GLY A 345 1.52 -18.76 -3.88
N VAL A 346 0.62 -19.00 -2.92
CA VAL A 346 0.33 -20.37 -2.40
C VAL A 346 -0.24 -21.26 -3.51
N ASP A 347 0.26 -22.50 -3.59
CA ASP A 347 -0.22 -23.50 -4.55
C ASP A 347 -1.61 -24.04 -4.13
N ARG A 348 -2.66 -23.28 -4.47
CA ARG A 348 -4.08 -23.59 -4.28
C ARG A 348 -4.88 -23.15 -5.51
N PRO A 349 -4.78 -23.87 -6.65
CA PRO A 349 -5.46 -23.45 -7.90
C PRO A 349 -6.97 -23.28 -7.74
N GLY A 350 -7.62 -24.15 -6.93
CA GLY A 350 -9.06 -24.05 -6.66
C GLY A 350 -9.50 -22.82 -5.85
N LEU A 351 -8.56 -22.00 -5.37
CA LEU A 351 -8.82 -20.73 -4.67
C LEU A 351 -8.48 -19.50 -5.53
N LYS A 352 -8.13 -19.70 -6.80
CA LYS A 352 -7.77 -18.69 -7.78
C LYS A 352 -8.61 -18.83 -9.03
N GLU A 353 -8.71 -17.77 -9.79
CA GLU A 353 -9.23 -17.83 -11.14
C GLU A 353 -8.26 -18.57 -12.07
N SER A 354 -8.79 -19.12 -13.15
CA SER A 354 -7.97 -19.68 -14.22
C SER A 354 -7.12 -18.57 -14.85
N PRO A 355 -5.85 -18.83 -15.16
CA PRO A 355 -5.02 -17.82 -15.82
C PRO A 355 -5.68 -17.33 -17.10
N PHE A 356 -5.75 -16.02 -17.25
CA PHE A 356 -6.25 -15.41 -18.47
C PHE A 356 -5.12 -15.32 -19.50
N TYR A 357 -5.41 -15.79 -20.70
CA TYR A 357 -4.50 -15.67 -21.85
C TYR A 357 -5.17 -14.81 -22.92
N GLY A 358 -4.52 -13.72 -23.28
CA GLY A 358 -4.99 -12.86 -24.36
C GLY A 358 -5.10 -13.63 -25.69
N ARG A 359 -6.14 -13.36 -26.47
CA ARG A 359 -6.34 -13.97 -27.80
C ARG A 359 -5.27 -13.46 -28.75
N THR A 360 -4.60 -14.35 -29.46
CA THR A 360 -3.73 -13.96 -30.58
C THR A 360 -4.58 -13.67 -31.79
N PRO A 361 -4.63 -12.42 -32.31
CA PRO A 361 -5.35 -12.11 -33.56
C PRO A 361 -4.86 -12.97 -34.74
N SER A 362 -5.78 -13.36 -35.59
CA SER A 362 -5.48 -14.23 -36.75
C SER A 362 -4.39 -13.68 -37.68
N VAL A 363 -4.32 -12.35 -37.77
CA VAL A 363 -3.28 -11.65 -38.56
C VAL A 363 -1.85 -11.94 -38.05
N PHE A 364 -1.69 -12.40 -36.80
CA PHE A 364 -0.39 -12.78 -36.24
C PHE A 364 -0.18 -14.29 -36.16
N GLN A 365 -1.18 -15.09 -36.46
CA GLN A 365 -1.08 -16.56 -36.45
C GLN A 365 -0.41 -17.09 -37.70
N GLU A 366 -0.73 -16.48 -38.86
CA GLU A 366 -0.25 -16.92 -40.17
C GLU A 366 0.47 -15.77 -40.89
N GLY A 367 1.62 -16.06 -41.53
CA GLY A 367 2.34 -15.13 -42.36
C GLY A 367 3.38 -14.23 -41.65
N ASP A 368 3.89 -13.27 -42.42
CA ASP A 368 4.85 -12.27 -41.93
C ASP A 368 4.11 -11.09 -41.33
N ILE A 369 4.26 -10.93 -40.00
CA ILE A 369 3.69 -9.81 -39.23
C ILE A 369 4.09 -8.44 -39.83
N TYR A 370 5.27 -8.33 -40.43
CA TYR A 370 5.74 -7.08 -41.00
C TYR A 370 5.02 -6.74 -42.33
N ALA A 371 4.76 -7.74 -43.14
CA ALA A 371 3.97 -7.56 -44.36
C ALA A 371 2.55 -7.08 -44.01
N HIS A 372 1.96 -7.62 -42.96
CA HIS A 372 0.65 -7.16 -42.48
C HIS A 372 0.68 -5.72 -41.97
N ILE A 373 1.68 -5.35 -41.16
CA ILE A 373 1.81 -3.98 -40.61
C ILE A 373 2.12 -2.97 -41.73
N GLN A 374 2.85 -3.37 -42.77
CA GLN A 374 3.10 -2.53 -43.94
C GLN A 374 1.87 -2.32 -44.79
N SER A 375 0.97 -3.31 -44.86
CA SER A 375 -0.25 -3.25 -45.65
C SER A 375 -1.39 -2.47 -45.00
N ARG A 376 -1.48 -2.52 -43.67
CA ARG A 376 -2.54 -1.85 -42.87
C ARG A 376 -2.17 -1.72 -41.40
N ASP A 377 -2.82 -0.79 -40.69
CA ASP A 377 -2.76 -0.70 -39.27
C ASP A 377 -3.39 -1.92 -38.60
N VAL A 378 -2.79 -2.37 -37.47
CA VAL A 378 -3.31 -3.47 -36.67
C VAL A 378 -3.59 -2.95 -35.27
N PHE A 379 -4.86 -2.99 -34.86
CA PHE A 379 -5.30 -2.63 -33.51
C PHE A 379 -5.27 -3.84 -32.59
N LEU A 380 -4.68 -3.69 -31.41
CA LEU A 380 -4.68 -4.67 -30.33
C LEU A 380 -5.40 -4.10 -29.11
N PHE A 381 -6.42 -4.81 -28.64
CA PHE A 381 -7.15 -4.43 -27.44
C PHE A 381 -6.55 -5.15 -26.23
N HIS A 382 -5.55 -4.53 -25.64
CA HIS A 382 -4.86 -5.07 -24.47
C HIS A 382 -5.72 -4.94 -23.20
N PRO A 383 -5.76 -5.96 -22.29
CA PRO A 383 -5.03 -7.24 -22.30
C PRO A 383 -5.74 -8.38 -23.07
N TYR A 384 -6.88 -8.13 -23.68
CA TYR A 384 -7.71 -9.17 -24.33
C TYR A 384 -7.08 -9.74 -25.60
N ASP A 385 -6.34 -8.92 -26.34
CA ASP A 385 -5.49 -9.39 -27.42
C ASP A 385 -4.04 -9.51 -26.94
N SER A 386 -3.39 -10.64 -27.28
CA SER A 386 -2.02 -10.92 -26.85
C SER A 386 -1.00 -10.05 -27.57
N PHE A 387 -0.12 -9.40 -26.82
CA PHE A 387 1.03 -8.68 -27.36
C PHE A 387 2.27 -9.58 -27.56
N THR A 388 2.23 -10.80 -27.07
CA THR A 388 3.34 -11.77 -27.12
C THR A 388 3.88 -11.98 -28.54
N PRO A 389 3.04 -12.15 -29.59
CA PRO A 389 3.54 -12.34 -30.96
C PRO A 389 4.37 -11.15 -31.47
N VAL A 390 4.02 -9.94 -31.06
CA VAL A 390 4.79 -8.73 -31.41
C VAL A 390 6.16 -8.74 -30.74
N LEU A 391 6.22 -9.12 -29.45
CA LEU A 391 7.47 -9.19 -28.68
C LEU A 391 8.40 -10.29 -29.18
N GLU A 392 7.86 -11.47 -29.49
CA GLU A 392 8.65 -12.61 -29.97
C GLU A 392 9.29 -12.30 -31.33
N ARG A 393 8.55 -11.71 -32.23
CA ARG A 393 9.08 -11.30 -33.55
C ARG A 393 10.12 -10.19 -33.44
N ARG A 394 9.99 -9.27 -32.49
CA ARG A 394 11.01 -8.27 -32.21
C ARG A 394 12.36 -8.89 -31.80
N LYS A 395 12.36 -9.94 -30.98
CA LYS A 395 13.58 -10.65 -30.59
C LYS A 395 14.29 -11.26 -31.81
N LEU A 396 13.55 -11.78 -32.74
CA LEU A 396 14.10 -12.38 -33.99
C LEU A 396 14.72 -11.33 -34.93
N ARG A 397 14.23 -10.08 -34.94
CA ARG A 397 14.75 -9.01 -35.83
C ARG A 397 15.82 -8.10 -35.22
N GLN A 398 16.04 -8.12 -33.94
CA GLN A 398 17.25 -7.50 -33.35
C GLN A 398 18.55 -8.12 -33.88
N ILE A 399 18.45 -9.25 -34.55
CA ILE A 399 19.56 -9.95 -35.22
C ILE A 399 19.73 -9.50 -36.68
N THR A 400 18.72 -8.85 -37.29
CA THR A 400 18.77 -8.39 -38.68
C THR A 400 18.11 -7.02 -38.84
N ASP A 401 18.91 -6.00 -39.05
CA ASP A 401 18.62 -4.58 -39.36
C ASP A 401 17.15 -4.18 -39.60
N GLY A 402 16.52 -3.50 -38.64
CA GLY A 402 15.15 -3.02 -38.84
C GLY A 402 14.55 -2.17 -37.72
N THR A 403 15.34 -1.32 -37.06
CA THR A 403 14.95 -0.57 -35.86
C THR A 403 13.83 0.49 -36.05
N LEU A 404 13.57 0.93 -37.26
CA LEU A 404 12.69 2.10 -37.52
C LEU A 404 11.17 1.79 -37.50
N CYS A 405 10.74 0.58 -37.84
CA CYS A 405 9.31 0.24 -37.93
C CYS A 405 8.65 0.02 -36.53
N LEU A 406 9.44 -0.45 -35.57
CA LEU A 406 8.97 -0.77 -34.22
C LEU A 406 8.77 0.46 -33.33
N LEU A 407 9.50 1.55 -33.56
CA LEU A 407 9.32 2.80 -32.84
C LEU A 407 7.91 3.41 -33.07
N ARG A 408 7.36 3.27 -34.27
CA ARG A 408 5.99 3.73 -34.59
C ARG A 408 4.91 2.94 -33.83
N ILE A 409 5.06 1.62 -33.70
CA ILE A 409 4.12 0.77 -32.94
C ILE A 409 4.17 1.10 -31.46
N LEU A 410 5.37 1.26 -30.88
CA LEU A 410 5.54 1.62 -29.47
C LEU A 410 4.98 3.01 -29.14
N LEU A 411 5.17 3.99 -30.00
CA LEU A 411 4.65 5.35 -29.80
C LEU A 411 3.12 5.39 -29.86
N HIS A 412 2.47 4.57 -30.72
CA HIS A 412 1.00 4.51 -30.77
C HIS A 412 0.39 3.79 -29.57
N ILE A 413 1.01 2.71 -29.11
CA ILE A 413 0.56 1.97 -27.90
C ILE A 413 0.75 2.81 -26.65
N LEU A 414 1.86 3.55 -26.54
CA LEU A 414 2.12 4.46 -25.42
C LEU A 414 1.16 5.67 -25.42
N ALA A 415 0.81 6.19 -26.60
CA ALA A 415 -0.13 7.31 -26.71
C ALA A 415 -1.57 6.92 -26.30
N VAL A 416 -2.01 5.69 -26.57
CA VAL A 416 -3.34 5.21 -26.18
C VAL A 416 -3.38 4.81 -24.69
N ASN A 417 -2.29 4.27 -24.13
CA ASN A 417 -2.22 3.91 -22.71
C ASN A 417 -1.86 5.11 -21.81
N GLY A 418 -1.18 6.14 -22.34
CA GLY A 418 -0.82 7.36 -21.57
C GLY A 418 -2.02 8.20 -21.13
N HIS A 419 -3.21 7.98 -21.69
CA HIS A 419 -4.45 8.66 -21.27
C HIS A 419 -5.31 7.87 -20.28
N ARG A 420 -4.91 6.65 -19.88
CA ARG A 420 -5.69 5.83 -18.93
C ARG A 420 -4.90 5.35 -17.71
N ALA A 421 -3.66 5.77 -17.54
CA ALA A 421 -2.81 5.42 -16.40
C ALA A 421 -2.59 6.60 -15.45
N PHE A 422 -3.61 7.47 -15.31
CA PHE A 422 -3.62 8.52 -14.27
C PHE A 422 -5.00 8.63 -13.64
#